data_cb61ab0218f4c10a0ea8a1a5e53bc7f4
#
_entry.id   cb61ab0218f4c10a0ea8a1a5e53bc7f4
#
_cell.length_a   1.000
_cell.length_b   1.000
_cell.length_c   1.000
_cell.angle_alpha   90.00
_cell.angle_beta   90.00
_cell.angle_gamma   90.00
#
_symmetry.space_group_name_H-M   'P 1'
#
loop_
_entity.id
_entity.type
_entity.pdbx_description
1 polymer ?
#
loop_
_entity_poly.entity_id
_entity_poly.type
_entity_poly.pdbx_seq_one_letter_code
_entity_poly.pdbx_strand_id
1 'polypeptide(L)'
;MKHLYLLRHAKSSCSKPSLSDLDRPLNKRGLRQIAIMSPILEADGALQANIYSSNAERARQTIQATLTCANSFTEVKTDKDLYTFSRKKLLKWLHKLGDDENEVLIVGHNPAFEELLEFLLKTPIKRFPTCSYVHLELDTPSWAALSPLQAKVRRLITPTSASYEEYMCKVNKAAHDAESDQTQIRSNLLKLHKMSLGLLPGCLADIDSEFVHQYRVCLRKTRSIASMIYTLTKDKTLDQHLRNLKQHAMLTGELRDLDVFLNYLSVISGEEQGTYGEGLSQLYQDLEKIRHEKLLAFCEFANSERFLRDNKQWKQFLRSSEFEQLCGKTNDDKLTDKQIELSDNISRLMDNLTSSNQDDDLHHIRKLIKKSRYLSELTGSKTNSAKQSYKAHQALFGRFQDLCVQCEMLGRYIELQTKNENKQVKTSAKKLLKHLQQQKTDQKEVICKREPHL
;
A
#
# COMPACT_ATOMS: atom_id res chain seq x y z
N MET A 1 10.88 23.07 -26.14
CA MET A 1 10.72 22.31 -24.89
C MET A 1 9.42 21.53 -25.01
N LYS A 2 9.40 20.23 -24.71
CA LYS A 2 8.21 19.38 -24.84
C LYS A 2 7.70 19.00 -23.46
N HIS A 3 6.38 18.84 -23.31
CA HIS A 3 5.74 18.36 -22.10
C HIS A 3 5.05 17.02 -22.36
N LEU A 4 5.39 16.02 -21.55
CA LEU A 4 4.79 14.71 -21.60
C LEU A 4 4.03 14.44 -20.31
N TYR A 5 2.73 14.22 -20.44
CA TYR A 5 1.85 13.81 -19.36
C TYR A 5 1.55 12.33 -19.54
N LEU A 6 1.77 11.53 -18.51
CA LEU A 6 1.41 10.11 -18.50
C LEU A 6 0.35 9.86 -17.42
N LEU A 7 -0.77 9.29 -17.82
CA LEU A 7 -1.84 8.84 -16.93
C LEU A 7 -2.01 7.33 -17.09
N ARG A 8 -1.64 6.56 -16.07
CA ARG A 8 -1.95 5.15 -16.08
C ARG A 8 -3.46 4.95 -15.94
N HIS A 9 -4.05 4.02 -16.71
CA HIS A 9 -5.47 3.71 -16.56
C HIS A 9 -5.87 3.44 -15.11
N ALA A 10 -7.10 3.81 -14.71
CA ALA A 10 -7.63 3.57 -13.39
C ALA A 10 -7.96 2.07 -13.15
N LYS A 11 -8.29 1.70 -11.93
CA LYS A 11 -8.49 0.29 -11.56
C LYS A 11 -9.62 -0.35 -12.37
N SER A 12 -9.27 -1.38 -13.12
CA SER A 12 -10.20 -2.17 -13.94
C SER A 12 -10.80 -3.33 -13.17
N SER A 13 -11.94 -3.82 -13.65
CA SER A 13 -12.62 -5.01 -13.14
C SER A 13 -12.03 -6.28 -13.74
N CYS A 14 -11.94 -7.33 -12.93
CA CYS A 14 -11.68 -8.71 -13.37
C CYS A 14 -12.93 -9.58 -13.22
N SER A 15 -14.13 -8.97 -13.07
CA SER A 15 -15.36 -9.66 -12.66
C SER A 15 -16.03 -10.51 -13.75
N LYS A 16 -15.60 -10.40 -15.00
CA LYS A 16 -16.16 -11.18 -16.12
C LYS A 16 -15.04 -11.97 -16.81
N PRO A 17 -14.91 -13.28 -16.54
CA PRO A 17 -13.87 -14.13 -17.15
C PRO A 17 -13.93 -14.22 -18.66
N SER A 18 -15.13 -14.00 -19.24
CA SER A 18 -15.37 -14.06 -20.68
C SER A 18 -14.86 -12.85 -21.46
N LEU A 19 -14.46 -11.76 -20.78
CA LEU A 19 -13.93 -10.58 -21.45
C LEU A 19 -12.44 -10.73 -21.71
N SER A 20 -12.01 -10.33 -22.90
CA SER A 20 -10.58 -10.19 -23.21
C SER A 20 -9.93 -9.12 -22.30
N ASP A 21 -8.61 -9.15 -22.11
CA ASP A 21 -7.94 -8.11 -21.35
C ASP A 21 -8.16 -6.71 -21.95
N LEU A 22 -8.31 -6.63 -23.27
CA LEU A 22 -8.59 -5.38 -23.98
C LEU A 22 -9.93 -4.77 -23.56
N ASP A 23 -10.95 -5.60 -23.36
CA ASP A 23 -12.35 -5.20 -23.13
C ASP A 23 -12.70 -5.04 -21.64
N ARG A 24 -11.73 -5.19 -20.74
CA ARG A 24 -11.96 -5.06 -19.28
C ARG A 24 -12.31 -3.63 -18.90
N PRO A 25 -13.54 -3.39 -18.35
CA PRO A 25 -13.97 -2.04 -17.94
C PRO A 25 -13.37 -1.64 -16.59
N LEU A 26 -13.54 -0.37 -16.22
CA LEU A 26 -13.25 0.13 -14.89
C LEU A 26 -14.17 -0.52 -13.83
N ASN A 27 -13.67 -0.64 -12.61
CA ASN A 27 -14.49 -0.96 -11.44
C ASN A 27 -14.82 0.31 -10.63
N LYS A 28 -15.65 0.16 -9.58
CA LYS A 28 -16.07 1.28 -8.71
C LYS A 28 -14.90 2.03 -8.08
N ARG A 29 -13.80 1.31 -7.75
CA ARG A 29 -12.58 1.91 -7.22
C ARG A 29 -11.88 2.79 -8.27
N GLY A 30 -11.82 2.33 -9.53
CA GLY A 30 -11.27 3.10 -10.63
C GLY A 30 -12.00 4.42 -10.84
N LEU A 31 -13.34 4.41 -10.79
CA LEU A 31 -14.14 5.63 -10.89
C LEU A 31 -13.88 6.61 -9.73
N ARG A 32 -13.71 6.10 -8.50
CA ARG A 32 -13.34 6.95 -7.36
C ARG A 32 -11.93 7.54 -7.49
N GLN A 33 -10.97 6.75 -8.01
CA GLN A 33 -9.62 7.26 -8.30
C GLN A 33 -9.66 8.42 -9.29
N ILE A 34 -10.46 8.31 -10.34
CA ILE A 34 -10.62 9.35 -11.36
C ILE A 34 -11.21 10.64 -10.75
N ALA A 35 -12.26 10.53 -9.95
CA ALA A 35 -12.89 11.69 -9.31
C ALA A 35 -11.88 12.52 -8.46
N ILE A 36 -10.91 11.86 -7.84
CA ILE A 36 -9.86 12.52 -7.05
C ILE A 36 -8.77 13.12 -7.94
N MET A 37 -8.42 12.45 -9.04
CA MET A 37 -7.30 12.85 -9.88
C MET A 37 -7.68 13.91 -10.93
N SER A 38 -8.94 13.95 -11.39
CA SER A 38 -9.40 14.86 -12.45
C SER A 38 -9.12 16.34 -12.17
N PRO A 39 -9.44 16.89 -10.98
CA PRO A 39 -9.12 18.29 -10.67
C PRO A 39 -7.62 18.60 -10.70
N ILE A 40 -6.80 17.59 -10.44
CA ILE A 40 -5.34 17.75 -10.43
C ILE A 40 -4.80 17.83 -11.87
N LEU A 41 -5.30 16.98 -12.77
CA LEU A 41 -4.92 16.98 -14.17
C LEU A 41 -5.37 18.29 -14.85
N GLU A 42 -6.57 18.78 -14.50
CA GLU A 42 -7.11 20.04 -15.00
C GLU A 42 -6.23 21.23 -14.55
N ALA A 43 -5.93 21.31 -13.26
CA ALA A 43 -5.11 22.38 -12.68
C ALA A 43 -3.66 22.38 -13.20
N ASP A 44 -3.14 21.22 -13.66
CA ASP A 44 -1.79 21.08 -14.21
C ASP A 44 -1.74 21.29 -15.75
N GLY A 45 -2.87 21.58 -16.38
CA GLY A 45 -2.98 21.84 -17.83
C GLY A 45 -2.99 20.57 -18.69
N ALA A 46 -2.94 19.40 -18.11
CA ALA A 46 -2.84 18.14 -18.85
C ALA A 46 -4.05 17.83 -19.75
N LEU A 47 -5.23 18.37 -19.40
CA LEU A 47 -6.46 18.18 -20.17
C LEU A 47 -6.61 19.14 -21.36
N GLN A 48 -5.70 20.10 -21.52
CA GLN A 48 -5.60 20.98 -22.68
C GLN A 48 -4.57 20.50 -23.71
N ALA A 49 -3.76 19.49 -23.36
CA ALA A 49 -2.77 18.88 -24.25
C ALA A 49 -3.41 18.05 -25.36
N ASN A 50 -2.61 17.62 -26.36
CA ASN A 50 -3.02 16.61 -27.31
C ASN A 50 -3.18 15.27 -26.58
N ILE A 51 -4.43 14.76 -26.48
CA ILE A 51 -4.75 13.58 -25.69
C ILE A 51 -4.77 12.32 -26.56
N TYR A 52 -3.94 11.35 -26.18
CA TYR A 52 -3.90 10.04 -26.80
C TYR A 52 -4.22 8.94 -25.78
N SER A 53 -5.05 7.98 -26.18
CA SER A 53 -5.45 6.88 -25.31
C SER A 53 -5.19 5.53 -26.00
N SER A 54 -4.68 4.57 -25.22
CA SER A 54 -4.76 3.17 -25.60
C SER A 54 -6.22 2.81 -25.94
N ASN A 55 -6.40 1.92 -26.91
CA ASN A 55 -7.72 1.40 -27.30
C ASN A 55 -8.33 0.41 -26.27
N ALA A 56 -7.61 0.04 -25.20
CA ALA A 56 -8.16 -0.76 -24.14
C ALA A 56 -9.29 -0.02 -23.42
N GLU A 57 -10.41 -0.73 -23.16
CA GLU A 57 -11.63 -0.17 -22.59
C GLU A 57 -11.36 0.59 -21.28
N ARG A 58 -10.53 0.04 -20.39
CA ARG A 58 -10.13 0.69 -19.14
C ARG A 58 -9.39 2.02 -19.33
N ALA A 59 -8.60 2.16 -20.40
CA ALA A 59 -7.89 3.41 -20.70
C ALA A 59 -8.85 4.45 -21.27
N ARG A 60 -9.69 4.04 -22.23
CA ARG A 60 -10.75 4.89 -22.81
C ARG A 60 -11.72 5.40 -21.75
N GLN A 61 -12.22 4.52 -20.88
CA GLN A 61 -13.08 4.91 -19.77
C GLN A 61 -12.38 5.82 -18.77
N THR A 62 -11.08 5.64 -18.54
CA THR A 62 -10.30 6.51 -17.65
C THR A 62 -10.32 7.93 -18.16
N ILE A 63 -9.93 8.17 -19.41
CA ILE A 63 -9.87 9.54 -19.93
C ILE A 63 -11.27 10.16 -20.10
N GLN A 64 -12.24 9.40 -20.59
CA GLN A 64 -13.61 9.89 -20.75
C GLN A 64 -14.19 10.34 -19.39
N ALA A 65 -14.07 9.53 -18.35
CA ALA A 65 -14.53 9.90 -17.02
C ALA A 65 -13.72 11.06 -16.42
N THR A 66 -12.42 11.18 -16.72
CA THR A 66 -11.58 12.32 -16.30
C THR A 66 -12.08 13.62 -16.91
N LEU A 67 -12.32 13.64 -18.21
CA LEU A 67 -12.84 14.81 -18.93
C LEU A 67 -14.24 15.17 -18.43
N THR A 68 -15.11 14.18 -18.21
CA THR A 68 -16.46 14.41 -17.65
C THR A 68 -16.39 15.06 -16.26
N CYS A 69 -15.52 14.56 -15.37
CA CYS A 69 -15.35 15.12 -14.02
C CYS A 69 -14.78 16.55 -14.04
N ALA A 70 -13.96 16.88 -15.03
CA ALA A 70 -13.36 18.20 -15.22
C ALA A 70 -14.22 19.16 -16.08
N ASN A 71 -15.39 18.72 -16.57
CA ASN A 71 -16.20 19.45 -17.55
C ASN A 71 -15.40 19.88 -18.79
N SER A 72 -14.42 19.08 -19.21
CA SER A 72 -13.58 19.33 -20.37
C SER A 72 -14.11 18.59 -21.60
N PHE A 73 -14.03 19.22 -22.77
CA PHE A 73 -14.50 18.69 -24.06
C PHE A 73 -13.34 18.43 -25.03
N THR A 74 -12.13 18.27 -24.54
CA THR A 74 -10.95 18.01 -25.36
C THR A 74 -11.09 16.70 -26.13
N GLU A 75 -10.74 16.70 -27.41
CA GLU A 75 -10.77 15.53 -28.26
C GLU A 75 -9.73 14.48 -27.81
N VAL A 76 -10.11 13.22 -27.83
CA VAL A 76 -9.24 12.08 -27.48
C VAL A 76 -8.97 11.24 -28.71
N LYS A 77 -7.72 11.15 -29.13
CA LYS A 77 -7.27 10.27 -30.20
C LYS A 77 -6.97 8.89 -29.64
N THR A 78 -7.72 7.87 -30.06
CA THR A 78 -7.50 6.48 -29.64
C THR A 78 -6.52 5.79 -30.60
N ASP A 79 -5.46 5.15 -30.05
CA ASP A 79 -4.45 4.48 -30.84
C ASP A 79 -4.19 3.06 -30.28
N LYS A 80 -4.26 2.04 -31.15
CA LYS A 80 -4.00 0.63 -30.83
C LYS A 80 -2.55 0.37 -30.45
N ASP A 81 -1.60 1.14 -30.95
CA ASP A 81 -0.17 0.99 -30.68
C ASP A 81 0.16 1.41 -29.24
N LEU A 82 -0.72 2.18 -28.58
CA LEU A 82 -0.63 2.52 -27.16
C LEU A 82 -1.12 1.39 -26.24
N TYR A 83 -1.75 0.34 -26.77
CA TYR A 83 -1.98 -0.90 -26.03
C TYR A 83 -0.69 -1.70 -26.02
N THR A 84 0.26 -1.22 -25.27
CA THR A 84 1.60 -1.81 -25.19
C THR A 84 2.08 -1.90 -23.74
N PHE A 85 2.87 -2.95 -23.47
CA PHE A 85 3.55 -3.21 -22.20
C PHE A 85 5.07 -3.06 -22.32
N SER A 86 5.57 -2.55 -23.48
CA SER A 86 6.97 -2.41 -23.80
C SER A 86 7.36 -0.94 -23.97
N ARG A 87 8.36 -0.49 -23.21
CA ARG A 87 9.00 0.81 -23.38
C ARG A 87 9.44 1.07 -24.81
N LYS A 88 10.08 0.08 -25.46
CA LYS A 88 10.60 0.24 -26.83
C LYS A 88 9.50 0.61 -27.82
N LYS A 89 8.33 -0.04 -27.72
CA LYS A 89 7.18 0.27 -28.57
C LYS A 89 6.61 1.66 -28.27
N LEU A 90 6.48 2.01 -26.99
CA LEU A 90 5.98 3.32 -26.57
C LEU A 90 6.93 4.44 -27.00
N LEU A 91 8.24 4.26 -26.84
CA LEU A 91 9.24 5.24 -27.30
C LEU A 91 9.21 5.41 -28.82
N LYS A 92 9.09 4.30 -29.58
CA LYS A 92 8.92 4.34 -31.05
C LYS A 92 7.65 5.10 -31.46
N TRP A 93 6.59 4.99 -30.67
CA TRP A 93 5.37 5.75 -30.89
C TRP A 93 5.58 7.24 -30.65
N LEU A 94 6.21 7.62 -29.51
CA LEU A 94 6.58 9.00 -29.22
C LEU A 94 7.44 9.64 -30.30
N HIS A 95 8.41 8.90 -30.87
CA HIS A 95 9.27 9.39 -31.93
C HIS A 95 8.54 9.72 -33.26
N LYS A 96 7.28 9.31 -33.41
CA LYS A 96 6.46 9.59 -34.60
C LYS A 96 5.58 10.83 -34.45
N LEU A 97 5.53 11.43 -33.26
CA LEU A 97 4.73 12.63 -33.02
C LEU A 97 5.28 13.82 -33.82
N GLY A 98 4.38 14.68 -34.27
CA GLY A 98 4.73 15.90 -34.96
C GLY A 98 5.46 16.91 -34.07
N ASP A 99 6.34 17.71 -34.67
CA ASP A 99 7.09 18.71 -33.91
C ASP A 99 6.23 19.91 -33.49
N ASP A 100 5.05 20.07 -34.03
CA ASP A 100 4.01 21.03 -33.62
C ASP A 100 3.30 20.61 -32.33
N GLU A 101 3.33 19.34 -31.97
CA GLU A 101 2.76 18.83 -30.72
C GLU A 101 3.71 19.09 -29.54
N ASN A 102 3.54 20.19 -28.81
CA ASN A 102 4.41 20.54 -27.70
C ASN A 102 3.99 19.91 -26.38
N GLU A 103 2.71 19.60 -26.22
CA GLU A 103 2.11 19.04 -25.00
C GLU A 103 1.29 17.81 -25.36
N VAL A 104 1.64 16.66 -24.78
CA VAL A 104 1.01 15.38 -25.10
C VAL A 104 0.65 14.65 -23.82
N LEU A 105 -0.63 14.27 -23.68
CA LEU A 105 -1.11 13.37 -22.63
C LEU A 105 -1.34 11.99 -23.19
N ILE A 106 -0.70 10.98 -22.60
CA ILE A 106 -0.92 9.57 -22.95
C ILE A 106 -1.62 8.84 -21.80
N VAL A 107 -2.71 8.16 -22.13
CA VAL A 107 -3.38 7.22 -21.21
C VAL A 107 -3.05 5.80 -21.60
N GLY A 108 -2.35 5.08 -20.71
CA GLY A 108 -1.78 3.76 -21.07
C GLY A 108 -1.51 2.85 -19.87
N HIS A 109 -0.49 2.02 -19.99
CA HIS A 109 -0.30 0.84 -19.17
C HIS A 109 1.11 0.70 -18.59
N ASN A 110 1.23 0.00 -17.45
CA ASN A 110 2.49 -0.57 -16.98
C ASN A 110 2.67 -1.97 -17.58
N PRO A 111 3.91 -2.47 -17.68
CA PRO A 111 5.16 -1.83 -17.26
C PRO A 111 5.72 -0.77 -18.22
N ALA A 112 5.14 -0.57 -19.42
CA ALA A 112 5.68 0.35 -20.41
C ALA A 112 5.93 1.78 -19.85
N PHE A 113 5.02 2.28 -19.00
CA PHE A 113 5.19 3.60 -18.36
C PHE A 113 6.31 3.59 -17.32
N GLU A 114 6.37 2.59 -16.45
CA GLU A 114 7.44 2.50 -15.44
C GLU A 114 8.81 2.40 -16.10
N GLU A 115 8.96 1.56 -17.12
CA GLU A 115 10.20 1.42 -17.89
C GLU A 115 10.56 2.69 -18.67
N LEU A 116 9.56 3.45 -19.20
CA LEU A 116 9.80 4.73 -19.87
C LEU A 116 10.29 5.79 -18.88
N LEU A 117 9.68 5.84 -17.70
CA LEU A 117 10.09 6.75 -16.63
C LEU A 117 11.51 6.44 -16.14
N GLU A 118 11.86 5.17 -15.97
CA GLU A 118 13.21 4.75 -15.63
C GLU A 118 14.24 5.15 -16.71
N PHE A 119 13.88 5.07 -17.97
CA PHE A 119 14.73 5.47 -19.09
C PHE A 119 14.94 6.99 -19.16
N LEU A 120 13.90 7.79 -18.93
CA LEU A 120 13.94 9.23 -19.11
C LEU A 120 14.47 9.99 -17.90
N LEU A 121 14.40 9.40 -16.70
CA LEU A 121 14.71 10.09 -15.45
C LEU A 121 16.06 9.64 -14.85
N LYS A 122 16.78 10.58 -14.25
CA LYS A 122 18.00 10.29 -13.46
C LYS A 122 17.70 9.50 -12.17
N THR A 123 16.51 9.67 -11.61
CA THR A 123 16.07 9.01 -10.38
C THR A 123 14.87 8.12 -10.68
N PRO A 124 14.95 6.80 -10.49
CA PRO A 124 13.85 5.91 -10.82
C PRO A 124 12.62 6.14 -9.94
N ILE A 125 11.43 6.08 -10.53
CA ILE A 125 10.16 6.11 -9.81
C ILE A 125 9.88 4.68 -9.33
N LYS A 126 9.82 4.49 -8.00
CA LYS A 126 9.67 3.17 -7.39
C LYS A 126 8.32 2.49 -7.67
N ARG A 127 7.25 3.24 -7.93
CA ARG A 127 5.89 2.73 -8.14
C ARG A 127 5.07 3.73 -8.94
N PHE A 128 4.33 3.23 -9.92
CA PHE A 128 3.36 4.01 -10.69
C PHE A 128 2.01 3.26 -10.71
N PRO A 129 1.23 3.26 -9.61
CA PRO A 129 -0.02 2.51 -9.48
C PRO A 129 -1.11 3.00 -10.45
N THR A 130 -2.25 2.27 -10.52
CA THR A 130 -3.40 2.65 -11.36
C THR A 130 -3.89 4.06 -11.06
N CYS A 131 -4.24 4.80 -12.10
CA CYS A 131 -4.63 6.22 -12.07
C CYS A 131 -3.53 7.16 -11.54
N SER A 132 -2.25 6.73 -11.52
CA SER A 132 -1.13 7.65 -11.27
C SER A 132 -0.91 8.54 -12.47
N TYR A 133 -0.48 9.75 -12.19
CA TYR A 133 -0.22 10.81 -13.14
C TYR A 133 1.19 11.35 -12.93
N VAL A 134 1.89 11.62 -14.03
CA VAL A 134 3.17 12.32 -14.03
C VAL A 134 3.24 13.33 -15.14
N HIS A 135 3.74 14.52 -14.81
CA HIS A 135 4.08 15.59 -15.75
C HIS A 135 5.60 15.67 -15.87
N LEU A 136 6.09 15.43 -17.06
CA LEU A 136 7.50 15.51 -17.44
C LEU A 136 7.76 16.71 -18.34
N GLU A 137 8.77 17.47 -18.01
CA GLU A 137 9.40 18.44 -18.89
C GLU A 137 10.58 17.77 -19.58
N LEU A 138 10.59 17.80 -20.90
CA LEU A 138 11.57 17.12 -21.71
C LEU A 138 12.56 18.13 -22.32
N ASP A 139 13.84 17.93 -22.06
CA ASP A 139 14.93 18.70 -22.67
C ASP A 139 15.29 18.10 -24.01
N THR A 140 14.40 18.29 -24.99
CA THR A 140 14.56 17.79 -26.35
C THR A 140 13.98 18.80 -27.35
N PRO A 141 14.61 18.97 -28.53
CA PRO A 141 14.10 19.84 -29.60
C PRO A 141 12.91 19.21 -30.32
N SER A 142 12.83 17.88 -30.41
CA SER A 142 11.80 17.13 -31.12
C SER A 142 11.49 15.82 -30.41
N TRP A 143 10.33 15.23 -30.69
CA TRP A 143 10.00 13.89 -30.20
C TRP A 143 10.92 12.81 -30.76
N ALA A 144 11.34 12.96 -32.02
CA ALA A 144 12.25 12.02 -32.67
C ALA A 144 13.65 11.98 -32.02
N ALA A 145 14.08 13.09 -31.39
CA ALA A 145 15.37 13.20 -30.70
C ALA A 145 15.33 12.78 -29.23
N LEU A 146 14.19 12.31 -28.72
CA LEU A 146 14.02 11.93 -27.31
C LEU A 146 14.94 10.75 -26.94
N SER A 147 15.80 10.96 -25.96
CA SER A 147 16.85 10.05 -25.53
C SER A 147 16.92 9.91 -23.99
N PRO A 148 17.77 9.02 -23.44
CA PRO A 148 17.84 8.78 -22.00
C PRO A 148 18.14 10.03 -21.18
N LEU A 149 17.61 10.11 -19.97
CA LEU A 149 17.91 11.11 -18.94
C LEU A 149 17.59 12.57 -19.33
N GLN A 150 16.71 12.76 -20.30
CA GLN A 150 16.28 14.08 -20.78
C GLN A 150 15.01 14.61 -20.12
N ALA A 151 14.46 13.91 -19.12
CA ALA A 151 13.25 14.37 -18.46
C ALA A 151 13.51 14.90 -17.06
N LYS A 152 12.72 15.92 -16.71
CA LYS A 152 12.57 16.45 -15.35
C LYS A 152 11.14 16.27 -14.90
N VAL A 153 10.93 15.69 -13.71
CA VAL A 153 9.60 15.57 -13.13
C VAL A 153 9.14 16.95 -12.64
N ARG A 154 8.08 17.48 -13.21
CA ARG A 154 7.37 18.67 -12.72
C ARG A 154 6.38 18.30 -11.63
N ARG A 155 5.63 17.22 -11.85
CA ARG A 155 4.65 16.70 -10.91
C ARG A 155 4.54 15.19 -11.01
N LEU A 156 4.41 14.54 -9.87
CA LEU A 156 4.10 13.11 -9.77
C LEU A 156 3.06 12.94 -8.67
N ILE A 157 1.88 12.47 -9.04
CA ILE A 157 0.76 12.30 -8.11
C ILE A 157 0.15 10.90 -8.29
N THR A 158 -0.14 10.26 -7.18
CA THR A 158 -0.92 9.03 -7.14
C THR A 158 -2.28 9.31 -6.51
N PRO A 159 -3.32 8.49 -6.77
CA PRO A 159 -4.61 8.65 -6.08
C PRO A 159 -4.48 8.66 -4.56
N THR A 160 -3.56 7.83 -4.04
CA THR A 160 -3.26 7.78 -2.61
C THR A 160 -2.69 9.09 -2.08
N SER A 161 -1.70 9.68 -2.78
CA SER A 161 -1.11 10.95 -2.34
C SER A 161 -2.09 12.10 -2.46
N ALA A 162 -2.87 12.15 -3.54
CA ALA A 162 -3.90 13.18 -3.75
C ALA A 162 -4.97 13.12 -2.65
N SER A 163 -5.51 11.94 -2.38
CA SER A 163 -6.50 11.74 -1.32
C SER A 163 -5.91 12.02 0.06
N TYR A 164 -4.68 11.58 0.29
CA TYR A 164 -4.00 11.80 1.57
C TYR A 164 -3.80 13.29 1.82
N GLU A 165 -3.40 14.06 0.83
CA GLU A 165 -3.29 15.52 0.94
C GLU A 165 -4.64 16.17 1.26
N GLU A 166 -5.71 15.79 0.57
CA GLU A 166 -7.06 16.30 0.82
C GLU A 166 -7.52 16.02 2.25
N TYR A 167 -7.40 14.77 2.73
CA TYR A 167 -7.81 14.38 4.07
C TYR A 167 -6.87 14.96 5.13
N MET A 168 -5.56 15.00 4.89
CA MET A 168 -4.58 15.55 5.84
C MET A 168 -4.64 17.07 5.93
N CYS A 169 -5.01 17.80 4.87
CA CYS A 169 -5.29 19.24 4.97
C CYS A 169 -6.41 19.53 5.96
N LYS A 170 -7.49 18.73 5.94
CA LYS A 170 -8.59 18.82 6.92
C LYS A 170 -8.10 18.53 8.34
N VAL A 171 -7.21 17.54 8.49
CA VAL A 171 -6.63 17.15 9.78
C VAL A 171 -5.63 18.19 10.31
N ASN A 172 -4.79 18.77 9.43
CA ASN A 172 -3.78 19.76 9.83
C ASN A 172 -4.39 21.13 10.18
N LYS A 173 -5.46 21.56 9.50
CA LYS A 173 -6.20 22.79 9.90
C LYS A 173 -6.73 22.71 11.34
N ALA A 174 -7.09 21.51 11.81
CA ALA A 174 -7.51 21.27 13.20
C ALA A 174 -6.33 21.11 14.19
N ALA A 175 -5.08 21.11 13.72
CA ALA A 175 -3.87 20.82 14.54
C ALA A 175 -3.09 22.04 14.98
N HIS A 176 -3.37 23.21 14.41
CA HIS A 176 -2.72 24.45 14.86
C HIS A 176 -3.11 24.91 16.28
N ASP A 177 -4.10 24.25 16.90
CA ASP A 177 -4.59 24.58 18.24
C ASP A 177 -3.96 23.72 19.37
N ALA A 178 -2.88 23.00 19.15
CA ALA A 178 -2.31 22.08 20.13
C ALA A 178 -0.94 22.53 20.67
N GLU A 179 -0.99 23.20 21.78
CA GLU A 179 -0.19 23.09 23.01
C GLU A 179 1.26 22.60 22.96
N SER A 180 2.13 23.44 23.49
CA SER A 180 3.58 23.39 23.49
C SER A 180 4.24 22.62 24.65
N ASP A 181 3.53 21.82 25.46
CA ASP A 181 4.14 21.24 26.68
C ASP A 181 3.62 19.85 27.06
N GLN A 182 3.77 18.90 26.13
CA GLN A 182 3.39 17.51 26.40
C GLN A 182 4.59 16.58 26.28
N THR A 183 4.68 15.59 27.20
CA THR A 183 5.69 14.54 27.06
C THR A 183 5.68 13.95 25.66
N GLN A 184 6.86 13.70 25.10
CA GLN A 184 7.02 13.19 23.70
C GLN A 184 6.14 11.98 23.41
N ILE A 185 5.93 11.08 24.39
CA ILE A 185 5.10 9.88 24.28
C ILE A 185 3.63 10.25 24.06
N ARG A 186 3.08 11.17 24.87
CA ARG A 186 1.69 11.62 24.77
C ARG A 186 1.43 12.30 23.43
N SER A 187 2.30 13.19 23.02
CA SER A 187 2.23 13.89 21.73
C SER A 187 2.24 12.92 20.56
N ASN A 188 3.13 11.92 20.58
CA ASN A 188 3.20 10.88 19.55
C ASN A 188 1.92 10.04 19.48
N LEU A 189 1.33 9.63 20.61
CA LEU A 189 0.09 8.86 20.63
C LEU A 189 -1.11 9.68 20.14
N LEU A 190 -1.23 10.94 20.51
CA LEU A 190 -2.25 11.85 20.01
C LEU A 190 -2.12 12.07 18.50
N LYS A 191 -0.88 12.24 18.00
CA LYS A 191 -0.59 12.35 16.57
C LYS A 191 -1.00 11.08 15.81
N LEU A 192 -0.63 9.90 16.31
CA LEU A 192 -1.00 8.61 15.72
C LEU A 192 -2.52 8.41 15.71
N HIS A 193 -3.21 8.74 16.79
CA HIS A 193 -4.67 8.68 16.86
C HIS A 193 -5.32 9.61 15.82
N LYS A 194 -4.85 10.86 15.73
CA LYS A 194 -5.33 11.82 14.75
C LYS A 194 -5.10 11.34 13.31
N MET A 195 -3.90 10.80 13.03
CA MET A 195 -3.57 10.23 11.72
C MET A 195 -4.49 9.05 11.38
N SER A 196 -4.75 8.14 12.32
CA SER A 196 -5.64 7.00 12.08
C SER A 196 -7.05 7.44 11.72
N LEU A 197 -7.61 8.43 12.41
CA LEU A 197 -8.92 8.99 12.08
C LEU A 197 -8.94 9.74 10.75
N GLY A 198 -7.84 10.45 10.40
CA GLY A 198 -7.70 11.13 9.12
C GLY A 198 -7.63 10.17 7.92
N LEU A 199 -7.10 8.96 8.12
CA LEU A 199 -7.03 7.92 7.09
C LEU A 199 -8.34 7.15 6.90
N LEU A 200 -9.21 7.16 7.92
CA LEU A 200 -10.44 6.37 7.93
C LEU A 200 -11.37 6.64 6.74
N PRO A 201 -11.66 7.88 6.34
CA PRO A 201 -12.50 8.14 5.17
C PRO A 201 -11.97 7.49 3.88
N GLY A 202 -10.66 7.51 3.66
CA GLY A 202 -10.02 6.84 2.51
C GLY A 202 -10.12 5.31 2.58
N CYS A 203 -10.06 4.73 3.79
CA CYS A 203 -10.30 3.29 4.01
C CYS A 203 -11.74 2.92 3.67
N LEU A 204 -12.71 3.67 4.18
CA LEU A 204 -14.15 3.39 4.01
C LEU A 204 -14.61 3.60 2.56
N ALA A 205 -14.06 4.60 1.88
CA ALA A 205 -14.32 4.84 0.47
C ALA A 205 -13.56 3.87 -0.46
N ASP A 206 -12.72 2.98 0.06
CA ASP A 206 -11.91 2.02 -0.70
C ASP A 206 -11.11 2.65 -1.86
N ILE A 207 -10.52 3.82 -1.60
CA ILE A 207 -9.80 4.59 -2.61
C ILE A 207 -8.55 3.85 -3.05
N ASP A 208 -7.74 3.41 -2.07
CA ASP A 208 -6.52 2.63 -2.27
C ASP A 208 -6.23 1.75 -1.05
N SER A 209 -5.67 0.55 -1.27
CA SER A 209 -5.27 -0.36 -0.18
C SER A 209 -4.20 0.24 0.75
N GLU A 210 -3.51 1.30 0.31
CA GLU A 210 -2.52 2.01 1.13
C GLU A 210 -3.19 2.74 2.31
N PHE A 211 -4.45 3.23 2.19
CA PHE A 211 -5.17 3.80 3.33
C PHE A 211 -5.33 2.79 4.46
N VAL A 212 -5.79 1.58 4.14
CA VAL A 212 -5.89 0.48 5.11
C VAL A 212 -4.51 0.13 5.67
N HIS A 213 -3.47 0.09 4.83
CA HIS A 213 -2.11 -0.16 5.28
C HIS A 213 -1.64 0.87 6.31
N GLN A 214 -1.75 2.16 6.01
CA GLN A 214 -1.30 3.25 6.88
C GLN A 214 -2.16 3.35 8.16
N TYR A 215 -3.48 3.14 8.07
CA TYR A 215 -4.35 3.01 9.23
C TYR A 215 -3.86 1.92 10.19
N ARG A 216 -3.56 0.74 9.68
CA ARG A 216 -3.00 -0.37 10.46
C ARG A 216 -1.61 -0.08 11.02
N VAL A 217 -0.77 0.67 10.29
CA VAL A 217 0.53 1.14 10.80
C VAL A 217 0.33 2.03 12.01
N CYS A 218 -0.60 2.99 11.96
CA CYS A 218 -0.93 3.87 13.08
C CYS A 218 -1.43 3.07 14.30
N LEU A 219 -2.39 2.15 14.12
CA LEU A 219 -2.89 1.30 15.20
C LEU A 219 -1.79 0.42 15.81
N ARG A 220 -0.92 -0.13 15.00
CA ARG A 220 0.17 -0.99 15.47
C ARG A 220 1.21 -0.22 16.26
N LYS A 221 1.59 0.98 15.80
CA LYS A 221 2.48 1.89 16.54
C LYS A 221 1.86 2.29 17.88
N THR A 222 0.60 2.74 17.86
CA THR A 222 -0.16 3.10 19.07
C THR A 222 -0.16 1.95 20.09
N ARG A 223 -0.51 0.74 19.64
CA ARG A 223 -0.54 -0.44 20.51
C ARG A 223 0.83 -0.82 21.06
N SER A 224 1.89 -0.69 20.27
CA SER A 224 3.25 -1.00 20.71
C SER A 224 3.72 -0.05 21.79
N ILE A 225 3.49 1.26 21.64
CA ILE A 225 3.83 2.28 22.62
C ILE A 225 3.00 2.07 23.91
N ALA A 226 1.68 1.97 23.77
CA ALA A 226 0.77 1.80 24.91
C ALA A 226 1.03 0.47 25.66
N SER A 227 1.34 -0.62 24.94
CA SER A 227 1.70 -1.90 25.57
C SER A 227 3.00 -1.83 26.37
N MET A 228 3.95 -0.98 25.97
CA MET A 228 5.16 -0.74 26.73
C MET A 228 4.87 -0.03 28.04
N ILE A 229 4.10 1.05 28.00
CA ILE A 229 3.65 1.77 29.20
C ILE A 229 2.93 0.80 30.14
N TYR A 230 2.03 -0.03 29.59
CA TYR A 230 1.33 -1.06 30.37
C TYR A 230 2.29 -2.08 31.01
N THR A 231 3.34 -2.49 30.30
CA THR A 231 4.32 -3.45 30.87
C THR A 231 5.01 -2.88 32.12
N LEU A 232 5.26 -1.56 32.14
CA LEU A 232 5.94 -0.87 33.25
C LEU A 232 4.98 -0.46 34.37
N THR A 233 3.71 -0.18 34.05
CA THR A 233 2.76 0.43 35.02
C THR A 233 1.67 -0.53 35.49
N LYS A 234 1.34 -1.54 34.70
CA LYS A 234 0.23 -2.50 34.93
C LYS A 234 -1.13 -1.84 35.13
N ASP A 235 -1.32 -0.68 34.53
CA ASP A 235 -2.54 0.12 34.66
C ASP A 235 -3.75 -0.55 34.01
N LYS A 236 -4.86 -0.66 34.74
CA LYS A 236 -6.06 -1.37 34.28
C LYS A 236 -6.85 -0.61 33.22
N THR A 237 -6.87 0.72 33.30
CA THR A 237 -7.55 1.60 32.32
C THR A 237 -6.85 1.51 30.97
N LEU A 238 -5.52 1.58 30.99
CA LEU A 238 -4.69 1.40 29.78
C LEU A 238 -4.86 0.01 29.17
N ASP A 239 -4.97 -1.06 29.98
CA ASP A 239 -5.21 -2.42 29.48
C ASP A 239 -6.55 -2.53 28.75
N GLN A 240 -7.62 -1.89 29.28
CA GLN A 240 -8.90 -1.86 28.61
C GLN A 240 -8.83 -1.17 27.25
N HIS A 241 -8.14 -0.03 27.16
CA HIS A 241 -7.90 0.65 25.88
C HIS A 241 -7.09 -0.19 24.90
N LEU A 242 -6.08 -0.92 25.37
CA LEU A 242 -5.29 -1.86 24.55
C LEU A 242 -6.15 -2.98 23.96
N ARG A 243 -7.12 -3.52 24.75
CA ARG A 243 -8.08 -4.52 24.24
C ARG A 243 -8.95 -3.95 23.12
N ASN A 244 -9.49 -2.73 23.29
CA ASN A 244 -10.28 -2.08 22.26
C ASN A 244 -9.47 -1.83 20.98
N LEU A 245 -8.27 -1.28 21.08
CA LEU A 245 -7.36 -1.07 19.96
C LEU A 245 -6.95 -2.39 19.26
N LYS A 246 -6.86 -3.50 20.01
CA LYS A 246 -6.62 -4.83 19.44
C LYS A 246 -7.80 -5.27 18.56
N GLN A 247 -9.03 -5.05 19.00
CA GLN A 247 -10.23 -5.37 18.20
C GLN A 247 -10.29 -4.56 16.90
N HIS A 248 -10.04 -3.24 16.97
CA HIS A 248 -9.96 -2.39 15.77
C HIS A 248 -8.90 -2.91 14.77
N ALA A 249 -7.75 -3.36 15.26
CA ALA A 249 -6.69 -3.89 14.42
C ALA A 249 -7.03 -5.26 13.81
N MET A 250 -7.80 -6.11 14.53
CA MET A 250 -8.21 -7.44 14.04
C MET A 250 -9.16 -7.32 12.84
N LEU A 251 -10.14 -6.42 12.89
CA LEU A 251 -11.12 -6.24 11.84
C LEU A 251 -10.53 -5.82 10.49
N THR A 252 -9.40 -5.15 10.49
CA THR A 252 -8.67 -4.77 9.27
C THR A 252 -7.57 -5.76 8.90
N GLY A 253 -7.37 -6.84 9.68
CA GLY A 253 -6.31 -7.83 9.48
C GLY A 253 -6.46 -8.54 8.15
N GLU A 254 -7.52 -9.32 8.04
CA GLU A 254 -7.82 -10.11 6.84
C GLU A 254 -8.01 -9.22 5.59
N LEU A 255 -8.61 -8.03 5.74
CA LEU A 255 -8.75 -7.07 4.65
C LEU A 255 -7.39 -6.69 4.06
N ARG A 256 -6.40 -6.40 4.91
CA ARG A 256 -5.04 -6.07 4.45
C ARG A 256 -4.32 -7.27 3.87
N ASP A 257 -4.49 -8.44 4.44
CA ASP A 257 -3.86 -9.67 3.97
C ASP A 257 -4.39 -10.03 2.57
N LEU A 258 -5.70 -9.85 2.34
CA LEU A 258 -6.32 -9.96 1.01
C LEU A 258 -5.81 -8.90 0.03
N ASP A 259 -5.63 -7.64 0.44
CA ASP A 259 -5.04 -6.58 -0.39
C ASP A 259 -3.65 -6.98 -0.90
N VAL A 260 -2.81 -7.53 0.00
CA VAL A 260 -1.44 -7.96 -0.34
C VAL A 260 -1.49 -9.14 -1.31
N PHE A 261 -2.35 -10.12 -1.05
CA PHE A 261 -2.45 -11.30 -1.89
C PHE A 261 -3.04 -11.01 -3.27
N LEU A 262 -4.09 -10.21 -3.36
CA LEU A 262 -4.66 -9.78 -4.63
C LEU A 262 -3.68 -8.96 -5.48
N ASN A 263 -2.85 -8.13 -4.83
CA ASN A 263 -1.79 -7.43 -5.54
C ASN A 263 -0.74 -8.41 -6.10
N TYR A 264 -0.32 -9.41 -5.33
CA TYR A 264 0.57 -10.46 -5.79
C TYR A 264 -0.04 -11.24 -6.98
N LEU A 265 -1.30 -11.69 -6.87
CA LEU A 265 -2.00 -12.39 -7.96
C LEU A 265 -2.10 -11.53 -9.23
N SER A 266 -2.28 -10.22 -9.11
CA SER A 266 -2.35 -9.32 -10.27
C SER A 266 -1.03 -9.22 -11.03
N VAL A 267 0.11 -9.36 -10.34
CA VAL A 267 1.44 -9.37 -10.94
C VAL A 267 1.67 -10.68 -11.69
N ILE A 268 1.49 -11.82 -11.03
CA ILE A 268 1.75 -13.14 -11.66
C ILE A 268 0.78 -13.45 -12.80
N SER A 269 -0.44 -12.92 -12.77
CA SER A 269 -1.38 -13.08 -13.90
C SER A 269 -0.93 -12.34 -15.16
N GLY A 270 -0.11 -11.29 -15.04
CA GLY A 270 0.45 -10.56 -16.18
C GLY A 270 1.72 -11.20 -16.74
N GLU A 271 2.54 -11.82 -15.90
CA GLU A 271 3.87 -12.33 -16.26
C GLU A 271 3.85 -13.83 -16.61
N GLU A 272 2.96 -14.62 -15.99
CA GLU A 272 2.98 -16.09 -16.05
C GLU A 272 1.61 -16.70 -16.39
N GLN A 273 0.86 -16.07 -17.30
CA GLN A 273 -0.52 -16.48 -17.65
C GLN A 273 -0.67 -17.98 -18.03
N GLY A 274 0.41 -18.61 -18.57
CA GLY A 274 0.44 -20.03 -18.92
C GLY A 274 0.72 -20.99 -17.77
N THR A 275 1.39 -20.54 -16.70
CA THR A 275 1.93 -21.41 -15.65
C THR A 275 0.85 -21.96 -14.71
N TYR A 276 -0.12 -21.13 -14.35
CA TYR A 276 -1.17 -21.50 -13.38
C TYR A 276 -2.52 -21.85 -14.01
N GLY A 277 -2.69 -21.61 -15.32
CA GLY A 277 -3.88 -21.94 -16.08
C GLY A 277 -5.04 -20.94 -15.87
N GLU A 278 -6.18 -21.20 -16.55
CA GLU A 278 -7.34 -20.30 -16.60
C GLU A 278 -8.03 -20.08 -15.25
N GLY A 279 -7.86 -21.00 -14.30
CA GLY A 279 -8.48 -20.92 -12.97
C GLY A 279 -7.94 -19.79 -12.09
N LEU A 280 -6.80 -19.16 -12.44
CA LEU A 280 -6.21 -18.06 -11.65
C LEU A 280 -7.10 -16.80 -11.66
N SER A 281 -7.73 -16.50 -12.79
CA SER A 281 -8.66 -15.36 -12.90
C SER A 281 -9.90 -15.53 -12.02
N GLN A 282 -10.44 -16.75 -11.95
CA GLN A 282 -11.57 -17.03 -11.09
C GLN A 282 -11.19 -16.98 -9.60
N LEU A 283 -10.02 -17.54 -9.24
CA LEU A 283 -9.48 -17.40 -7.89
C LEU A 283 -9.34 -15.93 -7.47
N TYR A 284 -8.83 -15.08 -8.35
CA TYR A 284 -8.71 -13.64 -8.08
C TYR A 284 -10.09 -13.02 -7.80
N GLN A 285 -11.11 -13.34 -8.59
CA GLN A 285 -12.47 -12.82 -8.41
C GLN A 285 -13.10 -13.27 -7.10
N ASP A 286 -12.91 -14.53 -6.74
CA ASP A 286 -13.47 -15.08 -5.50
C ASP A 286 -12.82 -14.41 -4.27
N LEU A 287 -11.50 -14.20 -4.30
CA LEU A 287 -10.80 -13.47 -3.26
C LEU A 287 -11.17 -11.97 -3.23
N GLU A 288 -11.46 -11.36 -4.40
CA GLU A 288 -11.94 -9.97 -4.47
C GLU A 288 -13.33 -9.83 -3.83
N LYS A 289 -14.22 -10.81 -3.99
CA LYS A 289 -15.51 -10.86 -3.30
C LYS A 289 -15.34 -10.94 -1.78
N ILE A 290 -14.50 -11.88 -1.31
CA ILE A 290 -14.21 -12.04 0.12
C ILE A 290 -13.61 -10.73 0.68
N ARG A 291 -12.70 -10.10 -0.06
CA ARG A 291 -12.14 -8.79 0.32
C ARG A 291 -13.23 -7.72 0.47
N HIS A 292 -14.18 -7.69 -0.44
CA HIS A 292 -15.29 -6.74 -0.39
C HIS A 292 -16.19 -6.97 0.84
N GLU A 293 -16.49 -8.21 1.17
CA GLU A 293 -17.25 -8.56 2.39
C GLU A 293 -16.50 -8.10 3.67
N LYS A 294 -15.18 -8.31 3.73
CA LYS A 294 -14.36 -7.81 4.87
C LYS A 294 -14.32 -6.29 4.95
N LEU A 295 -14.32 -5.61 3.81
CA LEU A 295 -14.43 -4.16 3.76
C LEU A 295 -15.78 -3.68 4.29
N LEU A 296 -16.89 -4.29 3.86
CA LEU A 296 -18.24 -3.94 4.35
C LEU A 296 -18.34 -4.13 5.87
N ALA A 297 -17.87 -5.24 6.40
CA ALA A 297 -17.83 -5.48 7.84
C ALA A 297 -16.99 -4.44 8.59
N PHE A 298 -15.87 -4.01 8.01
CA PHE A 298 -15.08 -2.91 8.59
C PHE A 298 -15.83 -1.56 8.52
N CYS A 299 -16.51 -1.26 7.41
CA CYS A 299 -17.32 -0.05 7.27
C CYS A 299 -18.46 0.00 8.31
N GLU A 300 -19.16 -1.11 8.51
CA GLU A 300 -20.21 -1.23 9.50
C GLU A 300 -19.69 -0.97 10.92
N PHE A 301 -18.59 -1.63 11.29
CA PHE A 301 -17.95 -1.41 12.58
C PHE A 301 -17.47 0.02 12.76
N ALA A 302 -16.82 0.62 11.77
CA ALA A 302 -16.29 1.98 11.86
C ALA A 302 -17.38 3.06 11.98
N ASN A 303 -18.62 2.76 11.56
CA ASN A 303 -19.78 3.62 11.72
C ASN A 303 -20.57 3.31 13.02
N SER A 304 -20.18 2.29 13.80
CA SER A 304 -20.88 1.90 15.02
C SER A 304 -20.64 2.89 16.16
N GLU A 305 -21.63 3.04 17.04
CA GLU A 305 -21.50 3.82 18.29
C GLU A 305 -20.35 3.34 19.17
N ARG A 306 -20.08 2.04 19.14
CA ARG A 306 -18.95 1.44 19.86
C ARG A 306 -17.62 2.00 19.40
N PHE A 307 -17.37 2.01 18.07
CA PHE A 307 -16.14 2.55 17.50
C PHE A 307 -15.96 4.04 17.84
N LEU A 308 -17.03 4.82 17.71
CA LEU A 308 -17.01 6.25 18.03
C LEU A 308 -16.71 6.50 19.51
N ARG A 309 -17.36 5.72 20.40
CA ARG A 309 -17.13 5.78 21.84
C ARG A 309 -15.69 5.39 22.21
N ASP A 310 -15.18 4.28 21.67
CA ASP A 310 -13.83 3.80 21.96
C ASP A 310 -12.76 4.84 21.56
N ASN A 311 -12.93 5.47 20.39
CA ASN A 311 -12.02 6.52 19.91
C ASN A 311 -12.11 7.79 20.75
N LYS A 312 -13.33 8.20 21.18
CA LYS A 312 -13.53 9.35 22.07
C LYS A 312 -12.87 9.11 23.43
N GLN A 313 -13.12 7.94 24.03
CA GLN A 313 -12.56 7.56 25.33
C GLN A 313 -11.03 7.45 25.27
N TRP A 314 -10.46 6.85 24.20
CA TRP A 314 -9.03 6.80 24.02
C TRP A 314 -8.40 8.20 23.94
N LYS A 315 -8.99 9.12 23.16
CA LYS A 315 -8.53 10.51 23.09
C LYS A 315 -8.61 11.24 24.44
N GLN A 316 -9.71 11.04 25.19
CA GLN A 316 -9.88 11.62 26.51
C GLN A 316 -8.85 11.09 27.50
N PHE A 317 -8.63 9.77 27.53
CA PHE A 317 -7.62 9.13 28.35
C PHE A 317 -6.21 9.66 28.06
N LEU A 318 -5.80 9.76 26.79
CA LEU A 318 -4.52 10.35 26.42
C LEU A 318 -4.33 11.80 26.91
N ARG A 319 -5.41 12.54 27.13
CA ARG A 319 -5.40 13.94 27.61
C ARG A 319 -5.57 14.06 29.12
N SER A 320 -5.83 12.97 29.83
CA SER A 320 -6.03 12.98 31.26
C SER A 320 -4.74 13.14 32.05
N SER A 321 -4.85 13.63 33.28
CA SER A 321 -3.77 13.66 34.27
C SER A 321 -3.32 12.25 34.67
N GLU A 322 -4.23 11.27 34.64
CA GLU A 322 -3.91 9.86 34.87
C GLU A 322 -2.89 9.36 33.87
N PHE A 323 -3.11 9.58 32.57
CA PHE A 323 -2.16 9.19 31.54
C PHE A 323 -0.82 9.94 31.63
N GLU A 324 -0.84 11.20 32.01
CA GLU A 324 0.36 11.99 32.25
C GLU A 324 1.21 11.39 33.37
N GLN A 325 0.59 10.97 34.50
CA GLN A 325 1.28 10.26 35.57
C GLN A 325 1.87 8.92 35.10
N LEU A 326 1.17 8.18 34.22
CA LEU A 326 1.71 6.96 33.62
C LEU A 326 2.95 7.24 32.76
N CYS A 327 2.92 8.32 31.97
CA CYS A 327 4.10 8.75 31.20
C CYS A 327 5.27 9.16 32.12
N GLY A 328 5.02 9.84 33.22
CA GLY A 328 6.05 10.20 34.20
C GLY A 328 6.72 9.00 34.89
N LYS A 329 6.02 7.85 34.98
CA LYS A 329 6.60 6.60 35.46
C LYS A 329 7.48 5.88 34.41
N THR A 330 7.42 6.31 33.17
CA THR A 330 8.17 5.79 32.01
C THR A 330 9.24 6.79 31.60
N ASN A 331 10.34 6.86 32.36
CA ASN A 331 11.48 7.71 32.05
C ASN A 331 12.34 7.08 30.91
N ASP A 332 13.19 7.91 30.30
CA ASP A 332 14.02 7.49 29.16
C ASP A 332 14.99 6.36 29.51
N ASP A 333 15.49 6.30 30.76
CA ASP A 333 16.38 5.22 31.22
C ASP A 333 15.67 3.86 31.17
N LYS A 334 14.45 3.75 31.73
CA LYS A 334 13.66 2.51 31.68
C LYS A 334 13.30 2.07 30.26
N LEU A 335 13.06 3.05 29.38
CA LEU A 335 12.79 2.77 27.96
C LEU A 335 14.05 2.24 27.25
N THR A 336 15.21 2.82 27.59
CA THR A 336 16.51 2.40 27.06
C THR A 336 16.88 1.00 27.57
N ASP A 337 16.73 0.73 28.86
CA ASP A 337 16.96 -0.61 29.44
C ASP A 337 16.07 -1.66 28.75
N LYS A 338 14.80 -1.33 28.52
CA LYS A 338 13.88 -2.23 27.82
C LYS A 338 14.23 -2.41 26.35
N GLN A 339 14.81 -1.40 25.71
CA GLN A 339 15.32 -1.50 24.34
C GLN A 339 16.51 -2.47 24.27
N ILE A 340 17.44 -2.37 25.21
CA ILE A 340 18.60 -3.27 25.32
C ILE A 340 18.11 -4.70 25.55
N GLU A 341 17.26 -4.94 26.56
CA GLU A 341 16.68 -6.26 26.83
C GLU A 341 16.02 -6.88 25.60
N LEU A 342 15.25 -6.09 24.83
CA LEU A 342 14.60 -6.56 23.60
C LEU A 342 15.63 -6.90 22.52
N SER A 343 16.65 -6.09 22.35
CA SER A 343 17.73 -6.30 21.38
C SER A 343 18.48 -7.60 21.68
N ASP A 344 18.90 -7.79 22.93
CA ASP A 344 19.59 -9.00 23.38
C ASP A 344 18.75 -10.26 23.21
N ASN A 345 17.45 -10.15 23.53
CA ASN A 345 16.53 -11.27 23.33
C ASN A 345 16.35 -11.63 21.84
N ILE A 346 16.26 -10.61 20.96
CA ILE A 346 16.17 -10.84 19.50
C ILE A 346 17.45 -11.51 19.02
N SER A 347 18.63 -10.99 19.39
CA SER A 347 19.93 -11.57 18.99
C SER A 347 20.02 -13.04 19.42
N ARG A 348 19.74 -13.34 20.68
CA ARG A 348 19.77 -14.71 21.20
C ARG A 348 18.80 -15.66 20.46
N LEU A 349 17.58 -15.19 20.13
CA LEU A 349 16.62 -15.99 19.37
C LEU A 349 17.07 -16.20 17.92
N MET A 350 17.74 -15.22 17.33
CA MET A 350 18.26 -15.33 15.96
C MET A 350 19.48 -16.26 15.90
N ASP A 351 20.38 -16.23 16.90
CA ASP A 351 21.54 -17.12 16.98
C ASP A 351 21.14 -18.59 17.07
N ASN A 352 20.01 -18.86 17.71
CA ASN A 352 19.47 -20.22 17.86
C ASN A 352 18.51 -20.64 16.73
N LEU A 353 18.31 -19.78 15.72
CA LEU A 353 17.35 -20.05 14.65
C LEU A 353 17.93 -21.02 13.62
N THR A 354 17.21 -22.11 13.37
CA THR A 354 17.56 -23.14 12.40
C THR A 354 16.39 -23.37 11.42
N SER A 355 16.64 -24.08 10.34
CA SER A 355 15.58 -24.45 9.38
C SER A 355 14.52 -25.39 9.98
N SER A 356 14.82 -26.07 11.09
CA SER A 356 13.89 -26.95 11.81
C SER A 356 12.90 -26.20 12.72
N ASN A 357 13.13 -24.93 13.05
CA ASN A 357 12.22 -24.13 13.86
C ASN A 357 10.81 -24.08 13.23
N GLN A 358 9.77 -23.92 14.05
CA GLN A 358 8.41 -23.74 13.55
C GLN A 358 8.19 -22.32 12.99
N ASP A 359 7.20 -22.16 12.14
CA ASP A 359 6.86 -20.85 11.57
C ASP A 359 6.49 -19.83 12.66
N ASP A 360 5.92 -20.30 13.76
CA ASP A 360 5.55 -19.47 14.92
C ASP A 360 6.77 -18.85 15.63
N ASP A 361 7.93 -19.51 15.60
CA ASP A 361 9.17 -18.95 16.15
C ASP A 361 9.62 -17.74 15.35
N LEU A 362 9.59 -17.83 14.01
CA LEU A 362 9.91 -16.73 13.13
C LEU A 362 8.90 -15.58 13.28
N HIS A 363 7.62 -15.94 13.45
CA HIS A 363 6.58 -14.96 13.72
C HIS A 363 6.80 -14.23 15.04
N HIS A 364 7.24 -14.94 16.08
CA HIS A 364 7.59 -14.37 17.38
C HIS A 364 8.75 -13.37 17.25
N ILE A 365 9.87 -13.77 16.62
CA ILE A 365 11.02 -12.89 16.37
C ILE A 365 10.58 -11.63 15.59
N ARG A 366 9.77 -11.77 14.54
CA ARG A 366 9.23 -10.63 13.78
C ARG A 366 8.44 -9.66 14.66
N LYS A 367 7.65 -10.14 15.61
CA LYS A 367 6.92 -9.29 16.57
C LYS A 367 7.87 -8.50 17.46
N LEU A 368 8.94 -9.15 17.95
CA LEU A 368 9.96 -8.49 18.77
C LEU A 368 10.73 -7.44 17.98
N ILE A 369 11.16 -7.73 16.75
CA ILE A 369 11.82 -6.77 15.85
C ILE A 369 10.95 -5.52 15.64
N LYS A 370 9.65 -5.70 15.38
CA LYS A 370 8.73 -4.57 15.23
C LYS A 370 8.60 -3.76 16.53
N LYS A 371 8.50 -4.43 17.68
CA LYS A 371 8.39 -3.78 18.98
C LYS A 371 9.66 -2.97 19.28
N SER A 372 10.85 -3.56 19.06
CA SER A 372 12.13 -2.89 19.25
C SER A 372 12.29 -1.66 18.36
N ARG A 373 11.94 -1.77 17.07
CA ARG A 373 11.97 -0.63 16.16
C ARG A 373 11.07 0.53 16.59
N TYR A 374 9.84 0.24 17.01
CA TYR A 374 8.93 1.32 17.46
C TYR A 374 9.39 1.98 18.75
N LEU A 375 10.08 1.22 19.61
CA LEU A 375 10.71 1.76 20.81
C LEU A 375 11.88 2.67 20.45
N SER A 376 12.75 2.26 19.54
CA SER A 376 13.88 3.09 19.09
C SER A 376 13.45 4.39 18.40
N GLU A 377 12.26 4.40 17.76
CA GLU A 377 11.65 5.62 17.22
C GLU A 377 11.23 6.60 18.35
N LEU A 378 10.92 6.11 19.56
CA LEU A 378 10.50 6.91 20.71
C LEU A 378 11.70 7.46 21.50
N THR A 379 12.70 6.62 21.75
CA THR A 379 13.88 7.00 22.56
C THR A 379 14.86 7.89 21.81
N GLY A 380 14.59 8.21 20.55
CA GLY A 380 15.45 9.09 19.76
C GLY A 380 16.85 8.49 19.46
N SER A 381 17.04 7.18 19.69
CA SER A 381 18.30 6.48 19.41
C SER A 381 18.76 6.76 17.99
N LYS A 382 19.87 7.54 17.86
CA LYS A 382 20.28 8.22 16.63
C LYS A 382 21.21 7.42 15.73
N THR A 383 21.54 6.18 16.03
CA THR A 383 22.45 5.41 15.19
C THR A 383 21.74 4.95 13.90
N ASN A 384 22.11 5.57 12.79
CA ASN A 384 21.58 5.25 11.46
C ASN A 384 21.83 3.77 11.08
N SER A 385 22.90 3.16 11.57
CA SER A 385 23.24 1.75 11.34
C SER A 385 22.20 0.80 11.96
N ALA A 386 21.83 0.98 13.22
CA ALA A 386 20.80 0.17 13.88
C ALA A 386 19.43 0.30 13.19
N LYS A 387 19.04 1.51 12.76
CA LYS A 387 17.80 1.71 12.02
C LYS A 387 17.77 0.99 10.66
N GLN A 388 18.89 0.94 9.96
CA GLN A 388 19.02 0.21 8.69
C GLN A 388 18.96 -1.31 8.90
N SER A 389 19.64 -1.82 9.93
CA SER A 389 19.60 -3.24 10.30
C SER A 389 18.18 -3.70 10.63
N TYR A 390 17.46 -3.00 11.50
CA TYR A 390 16.05 -3.31 11.81
C TYR A 390 15.15 -3.30 10.59
N LYS A 391 15.36 -2.36 9.65
CA LYS A 391 14.58 -2.27 8.41
C LYS A 391 14.83 -3.47 7.50
N ALA A 392 16.07 -3.91 7.38
CA ALA A 392 16.44 -5.06 6.56
C ALA A 392 15.87 -6.38 7.13
N HIS A 393 16.01 -6.61 8.44
CA HIS A 393 15.42 -7.77 9.12
C HIS A 393 13.89 -7.76 9.03
N GLN A 394 13.26 -6.60 9.23
CA GLN A 394 11.81 -6.48 9.10
C GLN A 394 11.32 -6.81 7.68
N ALA A 395 12.06 -6.49 6.64
CA ALA A 395 11.70 -6.83 5.27
C ALA A 395 11.74 -8.34 5.02
N LEU A 396 12.80 -9.02 5.51
CA LEU A 396 12.94 -10.48 5.38
C LEU A 396 11.84 -11.25 6.11
N PHE A 397 11.67 -10.98 7.40
CA PHE A 397 10.62 -11.60 8.19
C PHE A 397 9.21 -11.17 7.75
N GLY A 398 9.10 -9.99 7.13
CA GLY A 398 7.87 -9.51 6.52
C GLY A 398 7.45 -10.38 5.35
N ARG A 399 8.38 -10.62 4.39
CA ARG A 399 8.13 -11.49 3.24
C ARG A 399 7.77 -12.92 3.65
N PHE A 400 8.48 -13.49 4.62
CA PHE A 400 8.16 -14.82 5.16
C PHE A 400 6.72 -14.87 5.70
N GLN A 401 6.34 -13.89 6.51
CA GLN A 401 4.98 -13.81 7.06
C GLN A 401 3.90 -13.66 5.98
N ASP A 402 4.17 -12.85 4.94
CA ASP A 402 3.23 -12.67 3.85
C ASP A 402 3.02 -14.00 3.10
N LEU A 403 4.08 -14.80 2.89
CA LEU A 403 4.02 -16.14 2.33
C LEU A 403 3.23 -17.12 3.22
N CYS A 404 3.44 -17.09 4.55
CA CYS A 404 2.66 -17.92 5.49
C CYS A 404 1.15 -17.61 5.37
N VAL A 405 0.78 -16.34 5.40
CA VAL A 405 -0.62 -15.90 5.29
C VAL A 405 -1.22 -16.29 3.93
N GLN A 406 -0.48 -16.11 2.84
CA GLN A 406 -0.92 -16.48 1.49
C GLN A 406 -1.15 -18.00 1.37
N CYS A 407 -0.24 -18.83 1.91
CA CYS A 407 -0.40 -20.27 1.94
C CYS A 407 -1.62 -20.68 2.76
N GLU A 408 -1.83 -20.09 3.93
CA GLU A 408 -2.99 -20.36 4.79
C GLU A 408 -4.31 -19.96 4.12
N MET A 409 -4.39 -18.77 3.55
CA MET A 409 -5.58 -18.30 2.82
C MET A 409 -5.92 -19.21 1.65
N LEU A 410 -4.91 -19.61 0.89
CA LEU A 410 -5.09 -20.48 -0.28
C LEU A 410 -5.45 -21.91 0.14
N GLY A 411 -4.88 -22.42 1.23
CA GLY A 411 -5.25 -23.70 1.82
C GLY A 411 -6.73 -23.73 2.23
N ARG A 412 -7.18 -22.74 3.00
CA ARG A 412 -8.60 -22.59 3.38
C ARG A 412 -9.52 -22.46 2.16
N TYR A 413 -9.12 -21.68 1.16
CA TYR A 413 -9.89 -21.56 -0.08
C TYR A 413 -10.06 -22.92 -0.77
N ILE A 414 -8.99 -23.72 -0.90
CA ILE A 414 -9.01 -25.06 -1.51
C ILE A 414 -9.91 -26.03 -0.74
N GLU A 415 -9.89 -25.94 0.60
CA GLU A 415 -10.73 -26.79 1.47
C GLU A 415 -12.22 -26.47 1.35
N LEU A 416 -12.59 -25.19 1.23
CA LEU A 416 -13.96 -24.72 1.10
C LEU A 416 -14.57 -25.02 -0.29
N GLN A 417 -13.75 -25.27 -1.32
CA GLN A 417 -14.24 -25.66 -2.64
C GLN A 417 -14.80 -27.08 -2.61
N THR A 418 -16.11 -27.22 -2.77
CA THR A 418 -16.81 -28.50 -2.82
C THR A 418 -16.40 -29.32 -4.05
N LYS A 419 -16.64 -30.65 -4.01
CA LYS A 419 -16.13 -31.58 -5.03
C LYS A 419 -16.59 -31.30 -6.48
N ASN A 420 -17.63 -30.50 -6.66
CA ASN A 420 -18.28 -30.27 -7.97
C ASN A 420 -18.10 -28.86 -8.55
N GLU A 421 -17.50 -27.92 -7.80
CA GLU A 421 -17.33 -26.56 -8.27
C GLU A 421 -15.89 -26.33 -8.79
N ASN A 422 -15.80 -26.13 -10.09
CA ASN A 422 -14.65 -25.58 -10.81
C ASN A 422 -13.30 -26.29 -10.59
N LYS A 423 -13.17 -27.53 -11.11
CA LYS A 423 -11.94 -28.36 -11.05
C LYS A 423 -10.69 -27.59 -11.53
N GLN A 424 -10.84 -26.68 -12.51
CA GLN A 424 -9.73 -25.85 -13.02
C GLN A 424 -9.22 -24.87 -11.97
N VAL A 425 -10.10 -24.17 -11.26
CA VAL A 425 -9.73 -23.22 -10.21
C VAL A 425 -8.99 -23.93 -9.08
N LYS A 426 -9.51 -25.09 -8.63
CA LYS A 426 -8.89 -25.91 -7.59
C LYS A 426 -7.49 -26.40 -8.01
N THR A 427 -7.32 -26.77 -9.30
CA THR A 427 -6.03 -27.20 -9.84
C THR A 427 -5.04 -26.03 -9.88
N SER A 428 -5.46 -24.85 -10.35
CA SER A 428 -4.64 -23.63 -10.38
C SER A 428 -4.25 -23.20 -8.98
N ALA A 429 -5.21 -23.21 -8.03
CA ALA A 429 -4.95 -22.87 -6.63
C ALA A 429 -3.93 -23.84 -5.97
N LYS A 430 -4.03 -25.15 -6.25
CA LYS A 430 -3.05 -26.14 -5.73
C LYS A 430 -1.65 -25.94 -6.31
N LYS A 431 -1.54 -25.64 -7.63
CA LYS A 431 -0.24 -25.33 -8.25
C LYS A 431 0.39 -24.08 -7.62
N LEU A 432 -0.40 -23.03 -7.42
CA LEU A 432 0.03 -21.81 -6.78
C LEU A 432 0.44 -22.06 -5.31
N LEU A 433 -0.33 -22.84 -4.58
CA LEU A 433 0.00 -23.20 -3.18
C LEU A 433 1.35 -23.89 -3.09
N LYS A 434 1.63 -24.86 -3.97
CA LYS A 434 2.93 -25.55 -4.01
C LYS A 434 4.07 -24.57 -4.28
N HIS A 435 3.87 -23.63 -5.21
CA HIS A 435 4.87 -22.60 -5.51
C HIS A 435 5.13 -21.68 -4.31
N LEU A 436 4.07 -21.20 -3.65
CA LEU A 436 4.19 -20.36 -2.45
C LEU A 436 4.85 -21.10 -1.27
N GLN A 437 4.56 -22.39 -1.11
CA GLN A 437 5.21 -23.23 -0.10
C GLN A 437 6.71 -23.37 -0.35
N GLN A 438 7.12 -23.53 -1.62
CA GLN A 438 8.54 -23.55 -1.98
C GLN A 438 9.18 -22.19 -1.68
N GLN A 439 8.59 -21.08 -2.12
CA GLN A 439 9.10 -19.74 -1.79
C GLN A 439 9.20 -19.50 -0.28
N LYS A 440 8.25 -20.01 0.51
CA LYS A 440 8.28 -19.92 1.98
C LYS A 440 9.48 -20.67 2.56
N THR A 441 9.76 -21.88 2.06
CA THR A 441 10.93 -22.67 2.47
C THR A 441 12.23 -21.95 2.12
N ASP A 442 12.36 -21.47 0.88
CA ASP A 442 13.54 -20.74 0.43
C ASP A 442 13.77 -19.47 1.27
N GLN A 443 12.68 -18.73 1.56
CA GLN A 443 12.75 -17.52 2.38
C GLN A 443 13.17 -17.82 3.83
N LYS A 444 12.71 -18.94 4.38
CA LYS A 444 13.11 -19.42 5.71
C LYS A 444 14.61 -19.74 5.76
N GLU A 445 15.13 -20.41 4.75
CA GLU A 445 16.57 -20.69 4.64
C GLU A 445 17.40 -19.40 4.55
N VAL A 446 16.94 -18.40 3.78
CA VAL A 446 17.60 -17.08 3.70
C VAL A 446 17.66 -16.42 5.06
N ILE A 447 16.60 -16.50 5.86
CA ILE A 447 16.56 -15.95 7.22
C ILE A 447 17.56 -16.67 8.12
N CYS A 448 17.60 -18.01 8.08
CA CYS A 448 18.48 -18.84 8.93
C CYS A 448 19.97 -18.73 8.57
N LYS A 449 20.32 -18.41 7.32
CA LYS A 449 21.71 -18.28 6.86
C LYS A 449 22.33 -16.89 7.12
N ARG A 450 21.55 -15.93 7.63
CA ARG A 450 22.01 -14.55 7.83
C ARG A 450 22.74 -14.38 9.15
N GLU A 451 23.83 -13.62 9.11
CA GLU A 451 24.53 -13.24 10.35
C GLU A 451 23.63 -12.36 11.25
N PRO A 452 23.63 -12.61 12.57
CA PRO A 452 22.69 -12.01 13.53
C PRO A 452 23.00 -10.57 13.95
N HIS A 453 23.77 -9.80 13.19
CA HIS A 453 24.13 -8.42 13.57
C HIS A 453 22.92 -7.48 13.50
N LEU A 454 22.37 -7.17 14.68
CA LEU A 454 21.38 -6.10 14.93
C LEU A 454 22.05 -4.79 15.32
#